data_c3cb24fd567f2ba5f1f748e12c0020cd
#
_entry.id   c3cb24fd567f2ba5f1f748e12c0020cd
#
_cell.length_a   1.000
_cell.length_b   1.000
_cell.length_c   1.000
_cell.angle_alpha   90.00
_cell.angle_beta   90.00
_cell.angle_gamma   90.00
#
_symmetry.space_group_name_H-M   'P 1'
#
loop_
_entity.id
_entity.type
_entity.pdbx_description
1 polymer ?
#
loop_
_entity_poly.entity_id
_entity_poly.type
_entity_poly.pdbx_seq_one_letter_code
_entity_poly.pdbx_strand_id
1 'polypeptide(L)'
;NEQTGTILTTGSTSISTLTANGRTTVTGGGSVQKAVLNSNGCELTMQPTSVELASGVTAKIAGKDVAASTSVSVSPSTLSIDVNNKDAIAFSYEFTFNADKNDLTRVSVNGTTLKQGTDYNLLSDKNGIRVYKTYLSTLKAGTYTAELTFEDGSKAAIGLAVSNSAQSAVSPSQITFDK
;
A
#
# COMPACT_ATOMS: atom_id res chain seq x y z
N ASN A 1 -33.21 9.98 -6.81
CA ASN A 1 -33.02 10.72 -8.08
C ASN A 1 -31.53 11.07 -8.17
N GLU A 2 -30.80 10.39 -9.03
CA GLU A 2 -29.43 10.80 -9.37
C GLU A 2 -29.50 12.08 -10.17
N GLN A 3 -28.98 13.18 -9.62
CA GLN A 3 -28.82 14.42 -10.36
C GLN A 3 -27.69 14.27 -11.37
N THR A 4 -28.01 14.42 -12.65
CA THR A 4 -27.01 14.43 -13.73
C THR A 4 -26.72 15.90 -14.09
N GLY A 5 -25.46 16.29 -14.06
CA GLY A 5 -25.01 17.65 -14.44
C GLY A 5 -24.08 17.60 -15.65
N THR A 6 -24.13 18.63 -16.46
CA THR A 6 -23.18 18.85 -17.56
C THR A 6 -22.51 20.21 -17.38
N ILE A 7 -21.17 20.22 -17.43
CA ILE A 7 -20.37 21.44 -17.38
C ILE A 7 -19.62 21.57 -18.71
N LEU A 8 -19.83 22.66 -19.43
CA LEU A 8 -19.08 22.98 -20.62
C LEU A 8 -18.01 24.02 -20.28
N THR A 9 -16.76 23.72 -20.55
CA THR A 9 -15.65 24.65 -20.37
C THR A 9 -15.11 25.12 -21.72
N THR A 10 -14.61 26.36 -21.77
CA THR A 10 -13.88 26.88 -22.92
C THR A 10 -12.39 26.88 -22.67
N GLY A 11 -11.54 27.06 -23.69
CA GLY A 11 -10.10 26.98 -23.58
C GLY A 11 -9.45 27.93 -22.56
N SER A 12 -10.13 29.00 -22.16
CA SER A 12 -9.66 29.96 -21.14
C SER A 12 -10.23 29.68 -19.74
N THR A 13 -11.14 28.72 -19.60
CA THR A 13 -11.75 28.39 -18.30
C THR A 13 -10.75 27.61 -17.43
N SER A 14 -10.54 28.05 -16.19
CA SER A 14 -9.78 27.32 -15.17
C SER A 14 -10.68 27.08 -13.96
N ILE A 15 -10.83 25.82 -13.59
CA ILE A 15 -11.57 25.37 -12.41
C ILE A 15 -10.53 24.95 -11.37
N SER A 16 -10.43 25.64 -10.24
CA SER A 16 -9.52 25.28 -9.16
C SER A 16 -9.96 24.01 -8.44
N THR A 17 -11.26 23.85 -8.17
CA THR A 17 -11.82 22.64 -7.58
C THR A 17 -13.19 22.34 -8.18
N LEU A 18 -13.34 21.14 -8.71
CA LEU A 18 -14.60 20.56 -9.14
C LEU A 18 -15.02 19.52 -8.12
N THR A 19 -16.19 19.67 -7.50
CA THR A 19 -16.78 18.64 -6.64
C THR A 19 -18.05 18.11 -7.29
N ALA A 20 -18.11 16.83 -7.61
CA ALA A 20 -19.24 16.15 -8.20
C ALA A 20 -19.90 15.19 -7.19
N ASN A 21 -21.05 15.58 -6.65
CA ASN A 21 -21.87 14.75 -5.75
C ASN A 21 -22.95 13.94 -6.49
N GLY A 22 -23.05 14.10 -7.80
CA GLY A 22 -23.91 13.34 -8.70
C GLY A 22 -23.16 13.07 -9.99
N ARG A 23 -23.74 12.23 -10.87
CA ARG A 23 -23.16 11.94 -12.18
C ARG A 23 -22.95 13.23 -12.96
N THR A 24 -21.70 13.54 -13.26
CA THR A 24 -21.32 14.82 -13.87
C THR A 24 -20.45 14.57 -15.10
N THR A 25 -20.79 15.24 -16.20
CA THR A 25 -19.98 15.26 -17.42
C THR A 25 -19.33 16.64 -17.56
N VAL A 26 -18.02 16.68 -17.70
CA VAL A 26 -17.24 17.90 -17.95
C VAL A 26 -16.57 17.78 -19.29
N THR A 27 -16.94 18.69 -20.21
CA THR A 27 -16.40 18.70 -21.58
C THR A 27 -15.83 20.07 -21.92
N GLY A 28 -14.95 20.12 -22.92
CA GLY A 28 -14.40 21.36 -23.44
C GLY A 28 -12.88 21.46 -23.30
N GLY A 29 -12.36 22.67 -23.57
CA GLY A 29 -10.91 22.91 -23.64
C GLY A 29 -10.32 23.61 -22.40
N GLY A 30 -11.07 23.73 -21.31
CA GLY A 30 -10.56 24.31 -20.05
C GLY A 30 -9.67 23.38 -19.26
N SER A 31 -9.17 23.88 -18.11
CA SER A 31 -8.37 23.11 -17.16
C SER A 31 -9.11 22.92 -15.84
N VAL A 32 -8.89 21.77 -15.20
CA VAL A 32 -9.32 21.46 -13.83
C VAL A 32 -8.09 21.16 -13.00
N GLN A 33 -7.88 21.89 -11.91
CA GLN A 33 -6.73 21.62 -11.04
C GLN A 33 -7.01 20.43 -10.11
N LYS A 34 -8.17 20.42 -9.46
CA LYS A 34 -8.58 19.32 -8.58
C LYS A 34 -10.00 18.87 -8.93
N ALA A 35 -10.20 17.56 -9.11
CA ALA A 35 -11.51 16.94 -9.23
C ALA A 35 -11.78 16.04 -8.02
N VAL A 36 -12.91 16.25 -7.33
CA VAL A 36 -13.41 15.42 -6.24
C VAL A 36 -14.71 14.79 -6.72
N LEU A 37 -14.70 13.46 -6.96
CA LEU A 37 -15.81 12.74 -7.57
C LEU A 37 -16.42 11.79 -6.54
N ASN A 38 -17.61 12.11 -6.09
CA ASN A 38 -18.34 11.37 -5.05
C ASN A 38 -19.46 10.49 -5.63
N SER A 39 -19.60 10.42 -6.95
CA SER A 39 -20.63 9.64 -7.63
C SER A 39 -20.08 8.90 -8.84
N ASN A 40 -20.62 7.71 -9.09
CA ASN A 40 -20.28 6.89 -10.25
C ASN A 40 -20.71 7.53 -11.58
N GLY A 41 -19.99 7.16 -12.64
CA GLY A 41 -20.32 7.58 -14.01
C GLY A 41 -20.00 9.03 -14.32
N CYS A 42 -19.15 9.69 -13.52
CA CYS A 42 -18.57 10.97 -13.89
C CYS A 42 -17.63 10.81 -15.09
N GLU A 43 -17.68 11.77 -16.01
CA GLU A 43 -16.83 11.80 -17.20
C GLU A 43 -16.20 13.19 -17.38
N LEU A 44 -14.86 13.24 -17.43
CA LEU A 44 -14.08 14.43 -17.68
C LEU A 44 -13.27 14.22 -18.96
N THR A 45 -13.49 15.06 -19.98
CA THR A 45 -12.73 14.94 -21.25
C THR A 45 -11.30 15.44 -21.13
N MET A 46 -10.99 16.25 -20.11
CA MET A 46 -9.64 16.72 -19.79
C MET A 46 -9.03 15.95 -18.62
N GLN A 47 -7.71 15.96 -18.50
CA GLN A 47 -6.99 15.42 -17.35
C GLN A 47 -6.85 16.49 -16.26
N PRO A 48 -7.47 16.34 -15.08
CA PRO A 48 -7.20 17.21 -13.93
C PRO A 48 -5.76 17.03 -13.42
N THR A 49 -5.23 18.05 -12.74
CA THR A 49 -3.91 17.96 -12.10
C THR A 49 -3.93 16.95 -10.94
N SER A 50 -5.05 16.88 -10.22
CA SER A 50 -5.29 15.86 -9.18
C SER A 50 -6.72 15.35 -9.22
N VAL A 51 -6.91 14.07 -8.88
CA VAL A 51 -8.22 13.43 -8.83
C VAL A 51 -8.38 12.72 -7.50
N GLU A 52 -9.51 12.96 -6.84
CA GLU A 52 -9.95 12.23 -5.65
C GLU A 52 -11.30 11.58 -5.97
N LEU A 53 -11.40 10.28 -5.81
CA LEU A 53 -12.64 9.53 -5.93
C LEU A 53 -13.07 9.04 -4.55
N ALA A 54 -14.35 9.14 -4.24
CA ALA A 54 -14.90 8.50 -3.05
C ALA A 54 -14.79 6.97 -3.17
N SER A 55 -14.73 6.27 -2.04
CA SER A 55 -14.60 4.82 -2.01
C SER A 55 -15.67 4.13 -2.89
N GLY A 56 -15.24 3.22 -3.77
CA GLY A 56 -16.11 2.49 -4.69
C GLY A 56 -16.61 3.29 -5.90
N VAL A 57 -16.17 4.54 -6.06
CA VAL A 57 -16.55 5.39 -7.21
C VAL A 57 -15.64 5.08 -8.40
N THR A 58 -16.27 4.96 -9.57
CA THR A 58 -15.61 4.86 -10.88
C THR A 58 -15.95 6.06 -11.75
N ALA A 59 -14.99 6.54 -12.52
CA ALA A 59 -15.14 7.67 -13.42
C ALA A 59 -14.36 7.46 -14.71
N LYS A 60 -14.68 8.21 -15.77
CA LYS A 60 -13.89 8.27 -17.01
C LYS A 60 -13.16 9.61 -17.07
N ILE A 61 -11.84 9.60 -17.14
CA ILE A 61 -11.01 10.82 -17.15
C ILE A 61 -10.07 10.76 -18.35
N ALA A 62 -10.12 11.77 -19.20
CA ALA A 62 -9.34 11.84 -20.44
C ALA A 62 -9.45 10.55 -21.29
N GLY A 63 -10.68 9.97 -21.32
CA GLY A 63 -10.98 8.75 -22.05
C GLY A 63 -10.55 7.44 -21.37
N LYS A 64 -9.95 7.50 -20.18
CA LYS A 64 -9.54 6.31 -19.40
C LYS A 64 -10.49 6.08 -18.22
N ASP A 65 -10.82 4.83 -17.96
CA ASP A 65 -11.57 4.45 -16.77
C ASP A 65 -10.64 4.50 -15.55
N VAL A 66 -11.11 5.20 -14.49
CA VAL A 66 -10.42 5.35 -13.20
C VAL A 66 -11.38 4.91 -12.10
N ALA A 67 -10.89 4.14 -11.15
CA ALA A 67 -11.61 3.75 -9.95
C ALA A 67 -10.99 4.40 -8.72
N ALA A 68 -11.80 4.58 -7.68
CA ALA A 68 -11.27 4.97 -6.39
C ALA A 68 -10.25 3.93 -5.94
N SER A 69 -9.07 4.39 -5.58
CA SER A 69 -8.13 3.53 -4.86
C SER A 69 -8.79 3.10 -3.56
N THR A 70 -9.19 1.85 -3.45
CA THR A 70 -9.67 1.31 -2.19
C THR A 70 -8.50 1.32 -1.22
N SER A 71 -8.68 1.87 -0.01
CA SER A 71 -7.62 1.80 0.99
C SER A 71 -7.36 0.33 1.31
N VAL A 72 -6.18 -0.15 0.95
CA VAL A 72 -5.77 -1.51 1.26
C VAL A 72 -5.29 -1.54 2.71
N SER A 73 -5.95 -2.36 3.52
CA SER A 73 -5.52 -2.66 4.88
C SER A 73 -4.70 -3.94 4.90
N VAL A 74 -3.67 -4.00 5.73
CA VAL A 74 -2.83 -5.18 5.93
C VAL A 74 -2.84 -5.61 7.39
N SER A 75 -2.84 -6.91 7.63
CA SER A 75 -2.81 -7.50 8.97
C SER A 75 -1.81 -8.67 9.06
N PRO A 76 -0.89 -8.64 10.04
CA PRO A 76 -0.61 -7.53 10.95
C PRO A 76 -0.03 -6.31 10.22
N SER A 77 -0.30 -5.10 10.71
CA SER A 77 0.27 -3.86 10.14
C SER A 77 1.68 -3.55 10.66
N THR A 78 2.14 -4.28 11.66
CA THR A 78 3.48 -4.16 12.23
C THR A 78 4.07 -5.52 12.54
N LEU A 79 5.38 -5.63 12.44
CA LEU A 79 6.16 -6.81 12.83
C LEU A 79 7.39 -6.37 13.60
N SER A 80 7.62 -6.98 14.76
CA SER A 80 8.86 -6.82 15.52
C SER A 80 9.63 -8.14 15.51
N ILE A 81 10.89 -8.09 15.10
CA ILE A 81 11.79 -9.26 15.06
C ILE A 81 13.10 -8.93 15.74
N ASP A 82 13.67 -9.90 16.43
CA ASP A 82 15.02 -9.85 16.96
C ASP A 82 15.90 -10.84 16.19
N VAL A 83 16.86 -10.33 15.43
CA VAL A 83 17.73 -11.15 14.58
C VAL A 83 18.68 -12.05 15.35
N ASN A 84 18.93 -11.78 16.64
CA ASN A 84 19.70 -12.66 17.52
C ASN A 84 18.84 -13.75 18.17
N ASN A 85 17.55 -13.59 18.19
CA ASN A 85 16.65 -14.63 18.65
C ASN A 85 16.40 -15.63 17.51
N LYS A 86 17.11 -16.79 17.57
CA LYS A 86 16.99 -17.84 16.56
C LYS A 86 15.55 -18.34 16.40
N ASP A 87 14.76 -18.30 17.46
CA ASP A 87 13.35 -18.70 17.42
C ASP A 87 12.48 -17.65 16.73
N ALA A 88 12.76 -16.35 16.90
CA ALA A 88 12.04 -15.28 16.24
C ALA A 88 12.26 -15.24 14.71
N ILE A 89 13.47 -15.63 14.26
CA ILE A 89 13.79 -15.74 12.82
C ILE A 89 13.64 -17.17 12.28
N ALA A 90 13.13 -18.10 13.10
CA ALA A 90 12.92 -19.50 12.68
C ALA A 90 11.80 -19.61 11.62
N PHE A 91 10.89 -18.68 11.57
CA PHE A 91 9.68 -18.73 10.75
C PHE A 91 9.62 -17.62 9.70
N SER A 92 8.91 -17.88 8.61
CA SER A 92 8.43 -16.88 7.69
C SER A 92 7.16 -16.25 8.25
N TYR A 93 6.93 -14.96 7.97
CA TYR A 93 5.79 -14.22 8.49
C TYR A 93 4.76 -13.99 7.41
N GLU A 94 3.49 -14.16 7.76
CA GLU A 94 2.36 -13.94 6.86
C GLU A 94 1.68 -12.61 7.15
N PHE A 95 1.31 -11.94 6.08
CA PHE A 95 0.55 -10.70 6.08
C PHE A 95 -0.63 -10.87 5.15
N THR A 96 -1.84 -10.64 5.66
CA THR A 96 -3.07 -10.69 4.87
C THR A 96 -3.55 -9.28 4.56
N PHE A 97 -4.24 -9.10 3.45
CA PHE A 97 -4.80 -7.82 3.04
C PHE A 97 -6.18 -7.99 2.40
N ASN A 98 -6.94 -6.90 2.33
CA ASN A 98 -8.32 -6.89 1.80
C ASN A 98 -8.40 -6.66 0.28
N ALA A 99 -7.29 -6.60 -0.44
CA ALA A 99 -7.23 -6.56 -1.91
C ALA A 99 -7.04 -7.97 -2.49
N ASP A 100 -7.25 -8.14 -3.80
CA ASP A 100 -6.89 -9.40 -4.47
C ASP A 100 -5.35 -9.52 -4.54
N LYS A 101 -4.82 -10.68 -4.15
CA LYS A 101 -3.37 -10.95 -4.21
C LYS A 101 -2.82 -10.97 -5.64
N ASN A 102 -3.67 -11.26 -6.63
CA ASN A 102 -3.26 -11.28 -8.02
C ASN A 102 -3.03 -9.87 -8.59
N ASP A 103 -3.62 -8.84 -7.95
CA ASP A 103 -3.42 -7.43 -8.30
C ASP A 103 -2.16 -6.85 -7.66
N LEU A 104 -1.45 -7.62 -6.81
CA LEU A 104 -0.20 -7.17 -6.18
C LEU A 104 0.91 -7.09 -7.22
N THR A 105 1.36 -5.89 -7.54
CA THR A 105 2.38 -5.63 -8.56
C THR A 105 3.78 -5.50 -7.97
N ARG A 106 3.89 -5.05 -6.71
CA ARG A 106 5.20 -4.83 -6.08
C ARG A 106 5.15 -4.95 -4.57
N VAL A 107 6.18 -5.57 -4.01
CA VAL A 107 6.53 -5.51 -2.59
C VAL A 107 7.90 -4.87 -2.48
N SER A 108 8.06 -3.87 -1.61
CA SER A 108 9.36 -3.23 -1.36
C SER A 108 9.57 -2.95 0.12
N VAL A 109 10.83 -2.90 0.56
CA VAL A 109 11.20 -2.51 1.92
C VAL A 109 12.16 -1.33 1.82
N ASN A 110 11.78 -0.20 2.42
CA ASN A 110 12.50 1.08 2.30
C ASN A 110 12.89 1.40 0.84
N GLY A 111 11.98 1.18 -0.10
CA GLY A 111 12.17 1.44 -1.53
C GLY A 111 12.89 0.32 -2.32
N THR A 112 13.52 -0.65 -1.65
CA THR A 112 14.15 -1.80 -2.32
C THR A 112 13.10 -2.85 -2.64
N THR A 113 12.93 -3.17 -3.91
CA THR A 113 11.95 -4.16 -4.38
C THR A 113 12.37 -5.58 -4.01
N LEU A 114 11.45 -6.34 -3.42
CA LEU A 114 11.62 -7.75 -3.09
C LEU A 114 11.30 -8.64 -4.30
N LYS A 115 11.92 -9.81 -4.34
CA LYS A 115 11.71 -10.81 -5.42
C LYS A 115 10.73 -11.89 -4.95
N GLN A 116 9.64 -12.05 -5.68
CA GLN A 116 8.72 -13.17 -5.48
C GLN A 116 9.43 -14.49 -5.74
N GLY A 117 9.14 -15.51 -4.93
CA GLY A 117 9.79 -16.81 -4.98
C GLY A 117 11.13 -16.88 -4.22
N THR A 118 11.77 -15.74 -3.90
CA THR A 118 13.05 -15.66 -3.19
C THR A 118 12.93 -14.99 -1.84
N ASP A 119 12.33 -13.79 -1.80
CA ASP A 119 12.19 -12.97 -0.59
C ASP A 119 10.80 -13.11 0.03
N TYR A 120 9.79 -13.31 -0.82
CA TYR A 120 8.40 -13.54 -0.41
C TYR A 120 7.66 -14.43 -1.42
N ASN A 121 6.47 -14.91 -1.02
CA ASN A 121 5.52 -15.55 -1.93
C ASN A 121 4.09 -15.13 -1.60
N LEU A 122 3.18 -15.27 -2.59
CA LEU A 122 1.75 -15.13 -2.35
C LEU A 122 1.24 -16.33 -1.54
N LEU A 123 0.26 -16.09 -0.67
CA LEU A 123 -0.42 -17.17 0.05
C LEU A 123 -1.38 -17.90 -0.92
N SER A 124 -1.46 -19.22 -0.81
CA SER A 124 -2.31 -20.03 -1.69
C SER A 124 -3.79 -19.92 -1.35
N ASP A 125 -4.10 -19.85 -0.07
CA ASP A 125 -5.43 -20.03 0.53
C ASP A 125 -6.16 -18.72 0.87
N LYS A 126 -5.46 -17.58 0.82
CA LYS A 126 -6.00 -16.26 1.20
C LYS A 126 -5.27 -15.13 0.49
N ASN A 127 -5.86 -13.94 0.50
CA ASN A 127 -5.21 -12.73 0.02
C ASN A 127 -4.10 -12.31 0.99
N GLY A 128 -2.86 -12.41 0.54
CA GLY A 128 -1.72 -12.11 1.41
C GLY A 128 -0.40 -12.58 0.85
N ILE A 129 0.65 -12.24 1.58
CA ILE A 129 2.03 -12.64 1.30
C ILE A 129 2.65 -13.34 2.50
N ARG A 130 3.62 -14.21 2.22
CA ARG A 130 4.55 -14.76 3.20
C ARG A 130 5.93 -14.24 2.91
N VAL A 131 6.48 -13.43 3.82
CA VAL A 131 7.86 -12.93 3.74
C VAL A 131 8.77 -13.98 4.36
N TYR A 132 9.81 -14.38 3.63
CA TYR A 132 10.68 -15.46 4.06
C TYR A 132 11.67 -15.01 5.12
N LYS A 133 11.92 -15.91 6.06
CA LYS A 133 12.94 -15.73 7.11
C LYS A 133 14.33 -15.43 6.55
N THR A 134 14.66 -16.01 5.40
CA THR A 134 15.94 -15.79 4.71
C THR A 134 16.14 -14.32 4.35
N TYR A 135 15.08 -13.63 3.91
CA TYR A 135 15.13 -12.20 3.68
C TYR A 135 15.20 -11.42 5.00
N LEU A 136 14.31 -11.74 5.95
CA LEU A 136 14.24 -11.02 7.23
C LEU A 136 15.55 -11.07 8.02
N SER A 137 16.29 -12.18 7.94
CA SER A 137 17.59 -12.35 8.58
C SER A 137 18.71 -11.48 7.98
N THR A 138 18.50 -10.92 6.79
CA THR A 138 19.47 -9.99 6.17
C THR A 138 19.34 -8.56 6.67
N LEU A 139 18.22 -8.23 7.33
CA LEU A 139 17.94 -6.90 7.83
C LEU A 139 18.83 -6.60 9.05
N LYS A 140 19.39 -5.40 9.09
CA LYS A 140 20.13 -4.88 10.26
C LYS A 140 19.14 -4.35 11.29
N ALA A 141 19.59 -4.17 12.54
CA ALA A 141 18.78 -3.48 13.56
C ALA A 141 18.36 -2.09 13.06
N GLY A 142 17.07 -1.78 13.18
CA GLY A 142 16.49 -0.54 12.71
C GLY A 142 14.99 -0.67 12.45
N THR A 143 14.39 0.41 11.97
CA THR A 143 12.99 0.46 11.55
C THR A 143 12.91 0.52 10.03
N TYR A 144 11.97 -0.24 9.48
CA TYR A 144 11.74 -0.33 8.04
C TYR A 144 10.24 -0.21 7.76
N THR A 145 9.93 0.23 6.56
CA THR A 145 8.56 0.19 6.03
C THR A 145 8.54 -0.73 4.82
N ALA A 146 7.76 -1.80 4.91
CA ALA A 146 7.41 -2.59 3.73
C ALA A 146 6.18 -1.97 3.08
N GLU A 147 6.24 -1.71 1.77
CA GLU A 147 5.15 -1.17 0.98
C GLU A 147 4.69 -2.22 -0.03
N LEU A 148 3.39 -2.49 -0.04
CA LEU A 148 2.69 -3.27 -1.04
C LEU A 148 2.03 -2.31 -2.02
N THR A 149 2.22 -2.51 -3.32
CA THR A 149 1.58 -1.71 -4.38
C THR A 149 0.73 -2.62 -5.25
N PHE A 150 -0.49 -2.21 -5.55
CA PHE A 150 -1.46 -2.96 -6.34
C PHE A 150 -1.67 -2.33 -7.72
N GLU A 151 -2.34 -3.05 -8.62
CA GLU A 151 -2.49 -2.69 -10.04
C GLU A 151 -3.28 -1.38 -10.22
N ASP A 152 -4.24 -1.11 -9.34
CA ASP A 152 -5.02 0.14 -9.29
C ASP A 152 -4.24 1.33 -8.69
N GLY A 153 -2.98 1.15 -8.32
CA GLY A 153 -2.13 2.13 -7.66
C GLY A 153 -2.34 2.25 -6.15
N SER A 154 -3.27 1.48 -5.57
CA SER A 154 -3.45 1.43 -4.12
C SER A 154 -2.22 0.87 -3.42
N LYS A 155 -2.04 1.26 -2.16
CA LYS A 155 -0.87 0.87 -1.37
C LYS A 155 -1.28 0.46 0.04
N ALA A 156 -0.52 -0.48 0.59
CA ALA A 156 -0.55 -0.81 2.01
C ALA A 156 0.86 -0.79 2.59
N ALA A 157 0.99 -0.47 3.87
CA ALA A 157 2.28 -0.40 4.54
C ALA A 157 2.32 -1.30 5.77
N ILE A 158 3.48 -1.94 5.97
CA ILE A 158 3.79 -2.77 7.14
C ILE A 158 5.01 -2.15 7.82
N GLY A 159 4.87 -1.78 9.09
CA GLY A 159 6.00 -1.33 9.91
C GLY A 159 6.84 -2.53 10.37
N LEU A 160 8.14 -2.52 10.11
CA LEU A 160 9.07 -3.55 10.58
C LEU A 160 10.02 -2.93 11.61
N ALA A 161 10.05 -3.47 12.82
CA ALA A 161 11.02 -3.14 13.85
C ALA A 161 12.00 -4.31 14.01
N VAL A 162 13.25 -4.11 13.65
CA VAL A 162 14.30 -5.12 13.75
C VAL A 162 15.22 -4.74 14.89
N SER A 163 15.35 -5.60 15.88
CA SER A 163 16.32 -5.47 16.97
C SER A 163 17.45 -6.49 16.82
N ASN A 164 18.54 -6.21 17.50
CA ASN A 164 19.69 -7.10 17.60
C ASN A 164 20.08 -7.09 19.08
N SER A 165 19.33 -7.83 19.90
CA SER A 165 19.65 -7.95 21.33
C SER A 165 20.95 -8.72 21.47
N ALA A 166 21.98 -8.08 22.07
CA ALA A 166 23.17 -8.79 22.44
C ALA A 166 22.78 -9.93 23.39
N GLN A 167 23.06 -11.17 22.98
CA GLN A 167 22.91 -12.30 23.87
C GLN A 167 23.80 -12.01 25.09
N SER A 168 23.18 -11.77 26.25
CA SER A 168 23.93 -11.63 27.49
C SER A 168 24.73 -12.91 27.68
N ALA A 169 26.02 -12.83 27.43
CA ALA A 169 26.90 -13.92 27.81
C ALA A 169 26.82 -14.02 29.33
N VAL A 170 26.08 -15.00 29.82
CA VAL A 170 26.24 -15.44 31.21
C VAL A 170 27.64 -16.02 31.30
N SER A 171 28.59 -15.17 31.67
CA SER A 171 29.90 -15.67 32.07
C SER A 171 29.67 -16.55 33.28
N PRO A 172 30.03 -17.85 33.24
CA PRO A 172 29.95 -18.66 34.45
C PRO A 172 30.88 -18.03 35.48
N SER A 173 30.29 -17.41 36.50
CA SER A 173 31.04 -17.07 37.69
C SER A 173 31.64 -18.38 38.21
N GLN A 174 32.96 -18.39 38.41
CA GLN A 174 33.66 -19.58 38.94
C GLN A 174 33.00 -20.05 40.22
N ILE A 175 32.47 -21.25 40.20
CA ILE A 175 32.06 -21.92 41.43
C ILE A 175 33.35 -22.53 42.05
N THR A 176 33.86 -21.84 43.05
CA THR A 176 34.97 -22.39 43.88
C THR A 176 34.36 -23.30 44.88
N PHE A 177 34.69 -24.60 44.81
CA PHE A 177 34.38 -25.57 45.86
C PHE A 177 35.55 -25.56 46.84
N ASP A 178 35.35 -25.02 48.05
CA ASP A 178 36.28 -25.26 49.16
C ASP A 178 36.11 -26.67 49.65
N LYS A 179 37.28 -27.36 49.87
CA LYS A 179 37.36 -28.70 50.44
C LYS A 179 37.27 -28.64 51.97
#